data_7c4bee06da11b4fe305ad4a7e334000c
#
_entry.id   7c4bee06da11b4fe305ad4a7e334000c
#
_cell.length_a   1.000
_cell.length_b   1.000
_cell.length_c   1.000
_cell.angle_alpha   90.00
_cell.angle_beta   90.00
_cell.angle_gamma   90.00
#
_symmetry.space_group_name_H-M   'P 1'
#
loop_
_entity.id
_entity.type
_entity.pdbx_description
1 polymer ?
#
loop_
_entity_poly.entity_id
_entity_poly.type
_entity_poly.pdbx_seq_one_letter_code
_entity_poly.pdbx_strand_id
1 'polypeptide(L)'
;MITLLPYQKEHADNIAASIAQHRVALDASDPGTGKTYVACSVAARLGKPVVIITTKATAPNWELVAAGFGIKPILVSNYEKVRIGKLPECRRSGNRYVWNVPQDALIIFDECQKCKGRTSLSAKLLIAARAQHLRILLCSATAASNPLEMRAIGFALGLHTITDFWAWAVRYGVRETPFGMKFTGGEYYLKALHEKIFPSRGSRLRIADIPDFPETVIESAIIDTGKAKDIQRVYDTMRKELKAAEQEQNKAALASLAERMEARRASQMTIVLRARQAVEIHKVPAMVEMTRDGLEEGMSVVLLVNFTDTIRELSAKLDCPHIIHGRQTAEERQDILDRFQRNEIPVVIANIQAGGVGVSLHDPSGQRPRLSIISPTFSAQDLRQSLGRVHRSGGAASIQKICFAAGTCEEKTAKSCAAKLAQIDLLNDGDMQPFPLQ
;
A
#
# COMPACT_ATOMS: atom_id res chain seq x y z
N MET A 1 9.83 -27.96 -6.10
CA MET A 1 8.66 -27.29 -6.69
C MET A 1 7.84 -26.70 -5.54
N ILE A 2 7.50 -25.44 -5.58
CA ILE A 2 6.70 -24.78 -4.54
C ILE A 2 5.25 -25.24 -4.63
N THR A 3 4.61 -25.49 -3.49
CA THR A 3 3.18 -25.85 -3.40
C THR A 3 2.43 -24.81 -2.59
N LEU A 4 1.17 -24.56 -2.95
CA LEU A 4 0.29 -23.67 -2.18
C LEU A 4 -0.11 -24.29 -0.84
N LEU A 5 -0.24 -23.45 0.17
CA LEU A 5 -0.86 -23.83 1.44
C LEU A 5 -2.34 -24.20 1.23
N PRO A 6 -2.93 -25.01 2.11
CA PRO A 6 -4.31 -25.48 1.94
C PRO A 6 -5.31 -24.36 1.67
N TYR A 7 -5.29 -23.28 2.44
CA TYR A 7 -6.20 -22.15 2.32
C TYR A 7 -6.01 -21.32 1.04
N GLN A 8 -4.85 -21.44 0.36
CA GLN A 8 -4.58 -20.73 -0.88
C GLN A 8 -5.11 -21.46 -2.13
N LYS A 9 -5.43 -22.74 -2.03
CA LYS A 9 -5.80 -23.58 -3.20
C LYS A 9 -7.11 -23.14 -3.80
N GLU A 10 -8.18 -23.12 -3.00
CA GLU A 10 -9.50 -22.68 -3.45
C GLU A 10 -9.49 -21.23 -3.94
N HIS A 11 -8.76 -20.36 -3.24
CA HIS A 11 -8.59 -18.99 -3.65
C HIS A 11 -7.92 -18.86 -5.03
N ALA A 12 -6.90 -19.67 -5.29
CA ALA A 12 -6.25 -19.72 -6.61
C ALA A 12 -7.20 -20.26 -7.70
N ASP A 13 -8.06 -21.22 -7.37
CA ASP A 13 -9.08 -21.75 -8.28
C ASP A 13 -10.11 -20.66 -8.65
N ASN A 14 -10.58 -19.90 -7.70
CA ASN A 14 -11.50 -18.77 -7.92
C ASN A 14 -10.88 -17.69 -8.82
N ILE A 15 -9.61 -17.34 -8.59
CA ILE A 15 -8.88 -16.38 -9.43
C ILE A 15 -8.71 -16.92 -10.86
N ALA A 16 -8.32 -18.18 -11.01
CA ALA A 16 -8.16 -18.80 -12.32
C ALA A 16 -9.48 -18.85 -13.10
N ALA A 17 -10.58 -19.20 -12.45
CA ALA A 17 -11.92 -19.20 -13.03
C ALA A 17 -12.34 -17.79 -13.48
N SER A 18 -12.12 -16.75 -12.65
CA SER A 18 -12.40 -15.37 -13.01
C SER A 18 -11.60 -14.92 -14.25
N ILE A 19 -10.30 -15.25 -14.32
CA ILE A 19 -9.47 -14.92 -15.49
C ILE A 19 -9.97 -15.67 -16.74
N ALA A 20 -10.37 -16.92 -16.61
CA ALA A 20 -10.91 -17.71 -17.72
C ALA A 20 -12.19 -17.08 -18.27
N GLN A 21 -13.12 -16.69 -17.38
CA GLN A 21 -14.43 -16.16 -17.75
C GLN A 21 -14.37 -14.71 -18.21
N HIS A 22 -13.64 -13.83 -17.49
CA HIS A 22 -13.67 -12.37 -17.64
C HIS A 22 -12.38 -11.78 -18.21
N ARG A 23 -11.33 -12.59 -18.38
CA ARG A 23 -9.96 -12.20 -18.72
C ARG A 23 -9.32 -11.26 -17.69
N VAL A 24 -9.91 -11.17 -16.50
CA VAL A 24 -9.41 -10.36 -15.39
C VAL A 24 -9.81 -10.99 -14.06
N ALA A 25 -8.95 -10.83 -13.05
CA ALA A 25 -9.31 -11.07 -11.65
C ALA A 25 -8.64 -10.02 -10.74
N LEU A 26 -9.26 -9.81 -9.58
CA LEU A 26 -8.69 -9.05 -8.46
C LEU A 26 -8.41 -10.01 -7.30
N ASP A 27 -7.15 -10.13 -6.91
CA ASP A 27 -6.76 -10.70 -5.62
C ASP A 27 -6.70 -9.58 -4.58
N ALA A 28 -7.75 -9.47 -3.77
CA ALA A 28 -7.89 -8.46 -2.74
C ALA A 28 -7.46 -8.95 -1.35
N SER A 29 -6.74 -10.06 -1.28
CA SER A 29 -6.33 -10.72 -0.02
C SER A 29 -5.50 -9.82 0.88
N ASP A 30 -5.60 -10.06 2.19
CA ASP A 30 -4.85 -9.32 3.19
C ASP A 30 -3.33 -9.37 2.98
N PRO A 31 -2.56 -8.40 3.50
CA PRO A 31 -1.11 -8.48 3.48
C PRO A 31 -0.64 -9.73 4.23
N GLY A 32 0.39 -10.40 3.72
CA GLY A 32 0.96 -11.59 4.40
C GLY A 32 0.30 -12.93 4.07
N THR A 33 -0.81 -12.97 3.33
CA THR A 33 -1.52 -14.22 2.96
C THR A 33 -0.89 -14.98 1.78
N GLY A 34 0.15 -14.43 1.15
CA GLY A 34 0.90 -15.10 0.08
C GLY A 34 0.40 -14.84 -1.34
N LYS A 35 -0.13 -13.65 -1.64
CA LYS A 35 -0.59 -13.25 -2.99
C LYS A 35 0.39 -13.58 -4.12
N THR A 36 1.69 -13.39 -3.92
CA THR A 36 2.74 -13.71 -4.91
C THR A 36 2.72 -15.20 -5.27
N TYR A 37 2.59 -16.09 -4.28
CA TYR A 37 2.52 -17.54 -4.48
C TYR A 37 1.25 -17.94 -5.22
N VAL A 38 0.11 -17.38 -4.81
CA VAL A 38 -1.18 -17.59 -5.47
C VAL A 38 -1.12 -17.15 -6.92
N ALA A 39 -0.64 -15.94 -7.19
CA ALA A 39 -0.53 -15.40 -8.56
C ALA A 39 0.40 -16.25 -9.45
N CYS A 40 1.55 -16.70 -8.94
CA CYS A 40 2.44 -17.59 -9.66
C CYS A 40 1.80 -18.97 -9.89
N SER A 41 1.10 -19.53 -8.90
CA SER A 41 0.37 -20.78 -9.10
C SER A 41 -0.70 -20.67 -10.18
N VAL A 42 -1.49 -19.61 -10.19
CA VAL A 42 -2.49 -19.32 -11.22
C VAL A 42 -1.82 -19.18 -12.60
N ALA A 43 -0.72 -18.45 -12.68
CA ALA A 43 0.03 -18.26 -13.92
C ALA A 43 0.57 -19.59 -14.47
N ALA A 44 1.13 -20.47 -13.61
CA ALA A 44 1.61 -21.80 -13.99
C ALA A 44 0.47 -22.67 -14.55
N ARG A 45 -0.69 -22.68 -13.88
CA ARG A 45 -1.87 -23.45 -14.33
C ARG A 45 -2.43 -22.95 -15.67
N LEU A 46 -2.40 -21.64 -15.90
CA LEU A 46 -2.86 -21.08 -17.18
C LEU A 46 -1.90 -21.42 -18.32
N GLY A 47 -0.63 -21.69 -18.05
CA GLY A 47 0.38 -22.03 -19.06
C GLY A 47 0.58 -20.94 -20.11
N LYS A 48 0.36 -19.67 -19.75
CA LYS A 48 0.42 -18.53 -20.65
C LYS A 48 1.69 -17.71 -20.42
N PRO A 49 2.18 -16.99 -21.46
CA PRO A 49 3.25 -16.03 -21.28
C PRO A 49 2.90 -15.00 -20.18
N VAL A 50 3.85 -14.69 -19.29
CA VAL A 50 3.61 -13.88 -18.09
C VAL A 50 4.43 -12.60 -18.11
N VAL A 51 3.80 -11.48 -17.80
CA VAL A 51 4.43 -10.19 -17.51
C VAL A 51 4.08 -9.82 -16.08
N ILE A 52 5.07 -9.40 -15.29
CA ILE A 52 4.88 -9.01 -13.90
C ILE A 52 5.30 -7.56 -13.72
N ILE A 53 4.35 -6.71 -13.32
CA ILE A 53 4.57 -5.31 -12.99
C ILE A 53 4.40 -5.16 -11.49
N THR A 54 5.49 -4.82 -10.81
CA THR A 54 5.54 -4.76 -9.35
C THR A 54 6.28 -3.52 -8.85
N THR A 55 6.86 -3.54 -7.68
CA THR A 55 7.74 -2.49 -7.17
C THR A 55 9.20 -2.91 -7.33
N LYS A 56 10.13 -1.93 -7.32
CA LYS A 56 11.55 -2.23 -7.41
C LYS A 56 12.01 -3.20 -6.29
N ALA A 57 11.44 -3.04 -5.11
CA ALA A 57 11.82 -3.84 -3.94
C ALA A 57 11.33 -5.29 -4.00
N THR A 58 10.18 -5.54 -4.64
CA THR A 58 9.56 -6.87 -4.70
C THR A 58 9.93 -7.67 -5.95
N ALA A 59 10.49 -7.03 -6.97
CA ALA A 59 10.83 -7.68 -8.23
C ALA A 59 11.73 -8.94 -8.05
N PRO A 60 12.80 -8.92 -7.23
CA PRO A 60 13.62 -10.13 -7.02
C PRO A 60 12.83 -11.28 -6.39
N ASN A 61 11.95 -11.00 -5.45
CA ASN A 61 11.09 -12.02 -4.84
C ASN A 61 10.10 -12.62 -5.86
N TRP A 62 9.55 -11.79 -6.74
CA TRP A 62 8.67 -12.27 -7.82
C TRP A 62 9.41 -13.20 -8.78
N GLU A 63 10.66 -12.88 -9.16
CA GLU A 63 11.51 -13.73 -10.00
C GLU A 63 11.79 -15.08 -9.32
N LEU A 64 12.15 -15.06 -8.04
CA LEU A 64 12.43 -16.25 -7.25
C LEU A 64 11.19 -17.16 -7.14
N VAL A 65 10.04 -16.59 -6.77
CA VAL A 65 8.80 -17.37 -6.61
C VAL A 65 8.32 -17.90 -7.96
N ALA A 66 8.36 -17.10 -9.02
CA ALA A 66 8.01 -17.55 -10.38
C ALA A 66 8.86 -18.75 -10.83
N ALA A 67 10.19 -18.68 -10.62
CA ALA A 67 11.10 -19.79 -10.91
C ALA A 67 10.74 -21.04 -10.09
N GLY A 68 10.35 -20.88 -8.82
CA GLY A 68 9.92 -21.99 -7.96
C GLY A 68 8.65 -22.71 -8.45
N PHE A 69 7.79 -22.02 -9.21
CA PHE A 69 6.63 -22.58 -9.92
C PHE A 69 6.93 -23.01 -11.36
N GLY A 70 8.21 -22.96 -11.81
CA GLY A 70 8.60 -23.30 -13.15
C GLY A 70 8.22 -22.27 -14.22
N ILE A 71 7.93 -21.04 -13.82
CA ILE A 71 7.56 -19.95 -14.73
C ILE A 71 8.80 -19.13 -15.07
N LYS A 72 8.98 -18.85 -16.36
CA LYS A 72 9.93 -17.86 -16.85
C LYS A 72 9.14 -16.66 -17.41
N PRO A 73 8.98 -15.57 -16.64
CA PRO A 73 8.27 -14.39 -17.12
C PRO A 73 8.96 -13.75 -18.32
N ILE A 74 8.19 -13.22 -19.27
CA ILE A 74 8.70 -12.39 -20.37
C ILE A 74 9.37 -11.13 -19.81
N LEU A 75 8.75 -10.53 -18.78
CA LEU A 75 9.21 -9.32 -18.12
C LEU A 75 8.84 -9.36 -16.65
N VAL A 76 9.80 -9.05 -15.77
CA VAL A 76 9.54 -8.59 -14.40
C VAL A 76 10.10 -7.18 -14.30
N SER A 77 9.25 -6.20 -14.00
CA SER A 77 9.67 -4.79 -13.98
C SER A 77 8.86 -3.95 -13.00
N ASN A 78 9.40 -2.79 -12.65
CA ASN A 78 8.69 -1.85 -11.80
C ASN A 78 7.87 -0.84 -12.64
N TYR A 79 6.84 -0.28 -12.01
CA TYR A 79 5.96 0.71 -12.64
C TYR A 79 6.73 1.89 -13.22
N GLU A 80 7.77 2.36 -12.53
CA GLU A 80 8.57 3.52 -12.89
C GLU A 80 9.28 3.28 -14.23
N LYS A 81 9.88 2.11 -14.42
CA LYS A 81 10.58 1.71 -15.66
C LYS A 81 9.61 1.51 -16.81
N VAL A 82 8.48 0.83 -16.57
CA VAL A 82 7.47 0.59 -17.62
C VAL A 82 6.82 1.89 -18.09
N ARG A 83 6.55 2.84 -17.17
CA ARG A 83 5.96 4.16 -17.51
C ARG A 83 6.81 5.01 -18.44
N ILE A 84 8.11 4.78 -18.51
CA ILE A 84 8.99 5.44 -19.50
C ILE A 84 8.54 5.09 -20.93
N GLY A 85 8.03 3.85 -21.13
CA GLY A 85 7.50 3.41 -22.42
C GLY A 85 8.57 3.16 -23.48
N LYS A 86 9.77 2.73 -23.06
CA LYS A 86 10.90 2.40 -23.94
C LYS A 86 11.25 0.91 -23.92
N LEU A 87 10.50 0.08 -23.18
CA LEU A 87 10.71 -1.36 -23.15
C LEU A 87 10.20 -2.01 -24.45
N PRO A 88 10.85 -3.10 -24.94
CA PRO A 88 10.35 -3.86 -26.07
C PRO A 88 8.91 -4.31 -25.86
N GLU A 89 8.57 -4.78 -24.67
CA GLU A 89 7.28 -5.33 -24.26
C GLU A 89 6.19 -4.26 -24.04
N CYS A 90 6.57 -3.01 -23.79
CA CYS A 90 5.61 -1.93 -23.58
C CYS A 90 6.17 -0.60 -24.08
N ARG A 91 5.58 -0.07 -25.12
CA ARG A 91 5.98 1.19 -25.75
C ARG A 91 4.93 2.27 -25.51
N ARG A 92 5.41 3.50 -25.38
CA ARG A 92 4.55 4.67 -25.32
C ARG A 92 4.45 5.35 -26.68
N SER A 93 3.21 5.57 -27.16
CA SER A 93 2.92 6.32 -28.37
C SER A 93 2.04 7.52 -27.98
N GLY A 94 2.62 8.72 -27.96
CA GLY A 94 1.96 9.93 -27.47
C GLY A 94 1.50 9.79 -26.02
N ASN A 95 0.18 9.82 -25.82
CA ASN A 95 -0.42 9.70 -24.49
C ASN A 95 -0.96 8.28 -24.15
N ARG A 96 -0.70 7.31 -25.01
CA ARG A 96 -1.16 5.92 -24.90
C ARG A 96 0.02 4.98 -24.75
N TYR A 97 -0.25 3.80 -24.20
CA TYR A 97 0.68 2.68 -24.14
C TYR A 97 0.21 1.57 -25.06
N VAL A 98 1.17 0.81 -25.60
CA VAL A 98 0.93 -0.38 -26.40
C VAL A 98 1.79 -1.51 -25.82
N TRP A 99 1.15 -2.59 -25.43
CA TRP A 99 1.80 -3.81 -24.98
C TRP A 99 2.14 -4.68 -26.18
N ASN A 100 3.42 -4.92 -26.39
CA ASN A 100 3.95 -5.80 -27.44
C ASN A 100 4.25 -7.16 -26.86
N VAL A 101 3.21 -7.88 -26.43
CA VAL A 101 3.27 -9.19 -25.83
C VAL A 101 2.29 -10.11 -26.55
N PRO A 102 2.43 -11.45 -26.44
CA PRO A 102 1.45 -12.36 -27.02
C PRO A 102 0.02 -12.03 -26.58
N GLN A 103 -0.96 -12.15 -27.48
CA GLN A 103 -2.36 -11.77 -27.26
C GLN A 103 -3.03 -12.53 -26.09
N ASP A 104 -2.52 -13.69 -25.77
CA ASP A 104 -2.99 -14.52 -24.66
C ASP A 104 -2.14 -14.38 -23.38
N ALA A 105 -1.19 -13.45 -23.35
CA ALA A 105 -0.36 -13.19 -22.19
C ALA A 105 -1.19 -12.77 -20.97
N LEU A 106 -0.70 -13.16 -19.79
CA LEU A 106 -1.17 -12.72 -18.49
C LEU A 106 -0.28 -11.58 -17.98
N ILE A 107 -0.86 -10.40 -17.73
CA ILE A 107 -0.17 -9.30 -17.07
C ILE A 107 -0.63 -9.26 -15.61
N ILE A 108 0.31 -9.43 -14.69
CA ILE A 108 0.12 -9.31 -13.25
C ILE A 108 0.51 -7.88 -12.84
N PHE A 109 -0.45 -7.14 -12.30
CA PHE A 109 -0.23 -5.83 -11.69
C PHE A 109 -0.21 -5.99 -10.17
N ASP A 110 0.96 -6.18 -9.60
CA ASP A 110 1.17 -6.23 -8.16
C ASP A 110 1.12 -4.81 -7.59
N GLU A 111 0.59 -4.66 -6.36
CA GLU A 111 0.32 -3.35 -5.76
C GLU A 111 -0.51 -2.45 -6.72
N CYS A 112 -1.59 -3.00 -7.26
CA CYS A 112 -2.40 -2.37 -8.31
C CYS A 112 -3.07 -1.06 -7.88
N GLN A 113 -3.10 -0.72 -6.58
CA GLN A 113 -3.48 0.62 -6.10
C GLN A 113 -2.59 1.74 -6.66
N LYS A 114 -1.40 1.44 -7.18
CA LYS A 114 -0.59 2.39 -7.98
C LYS A 114 -1.31 2.86 -9.26
N CYS A 115 -2.35 2.13 -9.69
CA CYS A 115 -3.18 2.47 -10.85
C CYS A 115 -4.46 3.25 -10.50
N LYS A 116 -4.70 3.59 -9.22
CA LYS A 116 -5.91 4.30 -8.78
C LYS A 116 -6.02 5.76 -9.23
N GLY A 117 -4.88 6.39 -9.54
CA GLY A 117 -4.84 7.79 -10.00
C GLY A 117 -5.50 7.94 -11.36
N ARG A 118 -6.57 8.76 -11.44
CA ARG A 118 -7.44 8.89 -12.64
C ARG A 118 -6.71 9.18 -13.94
N THR A 119 -5.61 9.93 -13.89
CA THR A 119 -4.80 10.33 -15.06
C THR A 119 -3.35 9.85 -14.98
N SER A 120 -3.01 9.05 -13.95
CA SER A 120 -1.64 8.60 -13.73
C SER A 120 -1.14 7.71 -14.88
N LEU A 121 0.17 7.74 -15.12
CA LEU A 121 0.77 6.88 -16.15
C LEU A 121 0.59 5.39 -15.83
N SER A 122 0.60 5.01 -14.55
CA SER A 122 0.31 3.63 -14.14
C SER A 122 -1.12 3.22 -14.49
N ALA A 123 -2.10 4.10 -14.28
CA ALA A 123 -3.48 3.84 -14.70
C ALA A 123 -3.57 3.63 -16.23
N LYS A 124 -2.83 4.42 -17.02
CA LYS A 124 -2.81 4.27 -18.48
C LYS A 124 -2.22 2.94 -18.94
N LEU A 125 -1.25 2.38 -18.22
CA LEU A 125 -0.70 1.03 -18.49
C LEU A 125 -1.79 -0.04 -18.33
N LEU A 126 -2.55 0.02 -17.24
CA LEU A 126 -3.66 -0.91 -16.97
C LEU A 126 -4.79 -0.77 -18.00
N ILE A 127 -5.18 0.47 -18.32
CA ILE A 127 -6.19 0.75 -19.34
C ILE A 127 -5.76 0.18 -20.71
N ALA A 128 -4.48 0.34 -21.07
CA ALA A 128 -3.94 -0.20 -22.33
C ALA A 128 -4.00 -1.73 -22.37
N ALA A 129 -3.63 -2.42 -21.29
CA ALA A 129 -3.71 -3.87 -21.20
C ALA A 129 -5.15 -4.37 -21.40
N ARG A 130 -6.14 -3.71 -20.76
CA ARG A 130 -7.55 -4.06 -20.91
C ARG A 130 -8.08 -3.75 -22.32
N ALA A 131 -7.72 -2.60 -22.88
CA ALA A 131 -8.13 -2.21 -24.23
C ALA A 131 -7.57 -3.16 -25.31
N GLN A 132 -6.41 -3.76 -25.08
CA GLN A 132 -5.82 -4.80 -25.95
C GLN A 132 -6.34 -6.21 -25.63
N HIS A 133 -7.35 -6.35 -24.76
CA HIS A 133 -7.95 -7.64 -24.39
C HIS A 133 -6.94 -8.65 -23.83
N LEU A 134 -5.86 -8.21 -23.19
CA LEU A 134 -4.92 -9.09 -22.50
C LEU A 134 -5.55 -9.68 -21.22
N ARG A 135 -5.02 -10.81 -20.73
CA ARG A 135 -5.42 -11.31 -19.42
C ARG A 135 -4.76 -10.49 -18.33
N ILE A 136 -5.49 -10.19 -17.28
CA ILE A 136 -5.03 -9.30 -16.20
C ILE A 136 -5.29 -9.94 -14.85
N LEU A 137 -4.26 -9.97 -14.01
CA LEU A 137 -4.40 -10.25 -12.57
C LEU A 137 -3.99 -8.99 -11.80
N LEU A 138 -4.91 -8.47 -11.02
CA LEU A 138 -4.69 -7.32 -10.12
C LEU A 138 -4.46 -7.86 -8.72
N CYS A 139 -3.35 -7.49 -8.07
CA CYS A 139 -3.04 -7.91 -6.70
C CYS A 139 -2.92 -6.68 -5.79
N SER A 140 -3.75 -6.56 -4.79
CA SER A 140 -3.65 -5.55 -3.74
C SER A 140 -4.65 -5.76 -2.62
N ALA A 141 -4.22 -5.68 -1.37
CA ALA A 141 -5.12 -5.61 -0.21
C ALA A 141 -5.90 -4.28 -0.13
N THR A 142 -5.48 -3.26 -0.88
CA THR A 142 -5.99 -1.89 -0.81
C THR A 142 -6.18 -1.28 -2.19
N ALA A 143 -6.77 -2.04 -3.10
CA ALA A 143 -6.91 -1.67 -4.52
C ALA A 143 -7.58 -0.30 -4.70
N ALA A 144 -8.67 -0.05 -4.01
CA ALA A 144 -9.38 1.22 -3.98
C ALA A 144 -10.13 1.40 -2.66
N SER A 145 -10.43 2.63 -2.26
CA SER A 145 -11.24 2.95 -1.09
C SER A 145 -12.64 3.49 -1.46
N ASN A 146 -12.81 3.93 -2.69
CA ASN A 146 -14.06 4.52 -3.15
C ASN A 146 -14.13 4.52 -4.69
N PRO A 147 -15.31 4.79 -5.29
CA PRO A 147 -15.50 4.76 -6.74
C PRO A 147 -14.61 5.71 -7.54
N LEU A 148 -14.16 6.86 -6.97
CA LEU A 148 -13.28 7.79 -7.68
C LEU A 148 -11.89 7.20 -7.98
N GLU A 149 -11.45 6.24 -7.18
CA GLU A 149 -10.18 5.53 -7.38
C GLU A 149 -10.30 4.38 -8.38
N MET A 150 -11.52 4.04 -8.82
CA MET A 150 -11.81 2.86 -9.65
C MET A 150 -11.74 3.11 -11.17
N ARG A 151 -11.32 4.30 -11.66
CA ARG A 151 -11.36 4.59 -13.10
C ARG A 151 -10.59 3.57 -13.96
N ALA A 152 -9.38 3.21 -13.60
CA ALA A 152 -8.60 2.21 -14.34
C ALA A 152 -8.91 0.79 -13.88
N ILE A 153 -9.00 0.58 -12.56
CA ILE A 153 -9.27 -0.72 -11.94
C ILE A 153 -10.67 -1.21 -12.32
N GLY A 154 -11.69 -0.37 -12.17
CA GLY A 154 -13.08 -0.71 -12.52
C GLY A 154 -13.27 -0.97 -14.02
N PHE A 155 -12.57 -0.21 -14.89
CA PHE A 155 -12.54 -0.49 -16.31
C PHE A 155 -11.89 -1.85 -16.60
N ALA A 156 -10.76 -2.17 -15.95
CA ALA A 156 -10.13 -3.47 -16.10
C ALA A 156 -11.06 -4.60 -15.66
N LEU A 157 -11.75 -4.44 -14.55
CA LEU A 157 -12.75 -5.38 -14.04
C LEU A 157 -14.06 -5.44 -14.87
N GLY A 158 -14.23 -4.54 -15.85
CA GLY A 158 -15.42 -4.50 -16.70
C GLY A 158 -16.67 -3.94 -15.99
N LEU A 159 -16.49 -3.09 -14.97
CA LEU A 159 -17.58 -2.47 -14.24
C LEU A 159 -18.17 -1.24 -14.98
N HIS A 160 -17.37 -0.62 -15.83
CA HIS A 160 -17.74 0.53 -16.65
C HIS A 160 -16.80 0.65 -17.86
N THR A 161 -17.15 1.50 -18.82
CA THR A 161 -16.25 1.92 -19.90
C THR A 161 -15.47 3.18 -19.47
N ILE A 162 -14.40 3.51 -20.18
CA ILE A 162 -13.63 4.74 -19.88
C ILE A 162 -14.45 6.01 -20.12
N THR A 163 -15.36 5.96 -21.10
CA THR A 163 -16.21 7.10 -21.50
C THR A 163 -17.35 7.35 -20.53
N ASP A 164 -17.91 6.32 -19.93
CA ASP A 164 -19.05 6.42 -19.00
C ASP A 164 -18.65 6.44 -17.52
N PHE A 165 -17.35 6.49 -17.23
CA PHE A 165 -16.82 6.46 -15.86
C PHE A 165 -17.52 7.46 -14.92
N TRP A 166 -17.76 8.69 -15.36
CA TRP A 166 -18.38 9.69 -14.50
C TRP A 166 -19.86 9.39 -14.22
N ALA A 167 -20.60 8.95 -15.20
CA ALA A 167 -21.99 8.53 -15.02
C ALA A 167 -22.07 7.31 -14.09
N TRP A 168 -21.13 6.36 -14.24
CA TRP A 168 -21.00 5.22 -13.34
C TRP A 168 -20.63 5.66 -11.92
N ALA A 169 -19.64 6.51 -11.73
CA ALA A 169 -19.20 6.99 -10.41
C ALA A 169 -20.32 7.72 -9.66
N VAL A 170 -21.12 8.53 -10.37
CA VAL A 170 -22.30 9.21 -9.78
C VAL A 170 -23.34 8.20 -9.31
N ARG A 171 -23.59 7.11 -10.04
CA ARG A 171 -24.47 6.02 -9.61
C ARG A 171 -24.01 5.34 -8.33
N TYR A 172 -22.68 5.32 -8.09
CA TYR A 172 -22.06 4.78 -6.89
C TYR A 172 -21.70 5.85 -5.83
N GLY A 173 -22.48 6.93 -5.73
CA GLY A 173 -22.42 7.88 -4.61
C GLY A 173 -21.38 8.97 -4.74
N VAL A 174 -20.78 9.18 -5.93
CA VAL A 174 -19.96 10.36 -6.20
C VAL A 174 -20.86 11.54 -6.54
N ARG A 175 -20.55 12.71 -6.00
CA ARG A 175 -21.30 13.96 -6.23
C ARG A 175 -20.35 15.09 -6.57
N GLU A 176 -20.85 16.03 -7.34
CA GLU A 176 -20.17 17.30 -7.59
C GLU A 176 -20.29 18.20 -6.35
N THR A 177 -19.20 18.82 -6.00
CA THR A 177 -19.12 19.77 -4.90
C THR A 177 -18.37 21.03 -5.37
N PRO A 178 -18.45 22.15 -4.64
CA PRO A 178 -17.65 23.35 -4.97
C PRO A 178 -16.13 23.08 -5.08
N PHE A 179 -15.67 21.99 -4.51
CA PHE A 179 -14.26 21.56 -4.53
C PHE A 179 -14.01 20.39 -5.52
N GLY A 180 -14.89 20.18 -6.47
CA GLY A 180 -14.83 19.11 -7.45
C GLY A 180 -15.57 17.83 -7.03
N MET A 181 -15.40 16.77 -7.81
CA MET A 181 -16.09 15.50 -7.58
C MET A 181 -15.59 14.82 -6.31
N LYS A 182 -16.48 14.47 -5.40
CA LYS A 182 -16.19 13.76 -4.15
C LYS A 182 -17.10 12.55 -3.98
N PHE A 183 -16.60 11.51 -3.35
CA PHE A 183 -17.42 10.42 -2.85
C PHE A 183 -18.07 10.88 -1.53
N THR A 184 -19.38 11.02 -1.56
CA THR A 184 -20.23 11.40 -0.42
C THR A 184 -21.21 10.28 -0.06
N GLY A 185 -21.14 9.17 -0.82
CA GLY A 185 -21.96 7.99 -0.57
C GLY A 185 -21.53 7.26 0.70
N GLY A 186 -22.49 6.60 1.34
CA GLY A 186 -22.26 5.77 2.51
C GLY A 186 -21.98 4.31 2.15
N GLU A 187 -22.07 3.46 3.18
CA GLU A 187 -21.84 2.01 3.11
C GLU A 187 -22.61 1.29 2.00
N TYR A 188 -23.85 1.67 1.80
CA TYR A 188 -24.72 1.07 0.78
C TYR A 188 -24.05 1.01 -0.61
N TYR A 189 -23.40 2.10 -1.04
CA TYR A 189 -22.76 2.14 -2.36
C TYR A 189 -21.49 1.28 -2.43
N LEU A 190 -20.77 1.18 -1.33
CA LEU A 190 -19.56 0.34 -1.26
C LEU A 190 -19.92 -1.14 -1.22
N LYS A 191 -20.98 -1.51 -0.49
CA LYS A 191 -21.53 -2.88 -0.49
C LYS A 191 -22.06 -3.29 -1.88
N ALA A 192 -22.82 -2.41 -2.53
CA ALA A 192 -23.29 -2.65 -3.90
C ALA A 192 -22.12 -2.80 -4.90
N LEU A 193 -21.02 -2.09 -4.69
CA LEU A 193 -19.81 -2.23 -5.51
C LEU A 193 -19.06 -3.53 -5.19
N HIS A 194 -18.97 -3.90 -3.91
CA HIS A 194 -18.44 -5.19 -3.49
C HIS A 194 -19.14 -6.35 -4.20
N GLU A 195 -20.47 -6.40 -4.17
CA GLU A 195 -21.29 -7.43 -4.82
C GLU A 195 -21.07 -7.52 -6.36
N LYS A 196 -20.65 -6.42 -7.00
CA LYS A 196 -20.30 -6.43 -8.44
C LYS A 196 -18.92 -7.02 -8.72
N ILE A 197 -18.04 -7.00 -7.73
CA ILE A 197 -16.66 -7.49 -7.86
C ILE A 197 -16.58 -8.93 -7.40
N PHE A 198 -17.12 -9.22 -6.20
CA PHE A 198 -16.97 -10.52 -5.56
C PHE A 198 -18.27 -11.35 -5.63
N PRO A 199 -18.16 -12.68 -5.81
CA PRO A 199 -16.91 -13.43 -6.05
C PRO A 199 -16.51 -13.49 -7.53
N SER A 200 -17.32 -12.97 -8.48
CA SER A 200 -17.19 -13.29 -9.90
C SER A 200 -15.92 -12.71 -10.57
N ARG A 201 -15.45 -11.53 -10.13
CA ARG A 201 -14.29 -10.82 -10.70
C ARG A 201 -13.16 -10.64 -9.72
N GLY A 202 -13.32 -11.09 -8.50
CA GLY A 202 -12.33 -10.97 -7.45
C GLY A 202 -12.45 -12.09 -6.45
N SER A 203 -11.36 -12.35 -5.74
CA SER A 203 -11.31 -13.27 -4.62
C SER A 203 -10.48 -12.67 -3.50
N ARG A 204 -10.78 -13.03 -2.25
CA ARG A 204 -10.14 -12.47 -1.08
C ARG A 204 -9.91 -13.53 -0.01
N LEU A 205 -8.70 -13.55 0.53
CA LEU A 205 -8.35 -14.25 1.75
C LEU A 205 -8.23 -13.23 2.88
N ARG A 206 -9.05 -13.37 3.90
CA ARG A 206 -8.92 -12.61 5.15
C ARG A 206 -8.06 -13.38 6.12
N ILE A 207 -7.18 -12.69 6.82
CA ILE A 207 -6.36 -13.30 7.87
C ILE A 207 -7.25 -14.00 8.92
N ALA A 208 -8.38 -13.37 9.27
CA ALA A 208 -9.32 -13.91 10.24
C ALA A 208 -9.92 -15.28 9.84
N ASP A 209 -9.95 -15.61 8.56
CA ASP A 209 -10.51 -16.87 8.04
C ASP A 209 -9.44 -17.97 7.86
N ILE A 210 -8.17 -17.66 8.13
CA ILE A 210 -7.04 -18.61 7.97
C ILE A 210 -6.79 -19.31 9.30
N PRO A 211 -6.99 -20.64 9.39
CA PRO A 211 -6.64 -21.40 10.58
C PRO A 211 -5.17 -21.23 10.95
N ASP A 212 -4.88 -21.15 12.23
CA ASP A 212 -3.50 -21.10 12.77
C ASP A 212 -2.65 -19.91 12.24
N PHE A 213 -3.30 -18.84 11.77
CA PHE A 213 -2.57 -17.63 11.43
C PHE A 213 -2.05 -16.98 12.73
N PRO A 214 -0.80 -16.49 12.77
CA PRO A 214 -0.23 -15.93 14.00
C PRO A 214 -1.11 -14.84 14.61
N GLU A 215 -1.16 -14.77 15.94
CA GLU A 215 -1.90 -13.71 16.62
C GLU A 215 -1.18 -12.36 16.47
N THR A 216 -1.95 -11.29 16.36
CA THR A 216 -1.42 -9.93 16.40
C THR A 216 -2.31 -9.03 17.24
N VAL A 217 -1.67 -8.23 18.08
CA VAL A 217 -2.34 -7.17 18.84
C VAL A 217 -1.95 -5.84 18.22
N ILE A 218 -2.95 -5.05 17.82
CA ILE A 218 -2.74 -3.71 17.27
C ILE A 218 -3.27 -2.70 18.28
N GLU A 219 -2.41 -1.79 18.71
CA GLU A 219 -2.69 -0.80 19.75
C GLU A 219 -2.45 0.62 19.23
N SER A 220 -3.29 1.56 19.68
CA SER A 220 -3.03 2.99 19.54
C SER A 220 -2.22 3.44 20.75
N ALA A 221 -0.94 3.71 20.57
CA ALA A 221 -0.10 4.29 21.60
C ALA A 221 -0.25 5.83 21.57
N ILE A 222 -1.02 6.37 22.54
CA ILE A 222 -1.13 7.81 22.73
C ILE A 222 0.05 8.26 23.60
N ILE A 223 1.00 8.95 22.97
CA ILE A 223 2.27 9.34 23.59
C ILE A 223 2.13 10.76 24.15
N ASP A 224 2.31 10.91 25.44
CA ASP A 224 2.59 12.24 26.00
C ASP A 224 4.06 12.60 25.75
N THR A 225 4.29 13.46 24.79
CA THR A 225 5.64 13.92 24.44
C THR A 225 6.16 14.99 25.39
N GLY A 226 5.38 15.46 26.35
CA GLY A 226 5.69 16.65 27.15
C GLY A 226 5.79 17.95 26.31
N LYS A 227 5.58 17.85 24.98
CA LYS A 227 5.75 18.94 24.00
C LYS A 227 4.48 19.25 23.20
N ALA A 228 3.31 18.93 23.75
CA ALA A 228 2.03 19.15 23.04
C ALA A 228 1.88 20.61 22.55
N LYS A 229 2.34 21.60 23.35
CA LYS A 229 2.33 23.01 22.94
C LYS A 229 3.25 23.32 21.76
N ASP A 230 4.42 22.69 21.69
CA ASP A 230 5.37 22.89 20.59
C ASP A 230 4.83 22.23 19.32
N ILE A 231 4.30 21.04 19.43
CA ILE A 231 3.62 20.33 18.32
C ILE A 231 2.42 21.17 17.84
N GLN A 232 1.61 21.71 18.74
CA GLN A 232 0.48 22.56 18.36
C GLN A 232 0.94 23.83 17.63
N ARG A 233 2.04 24.46 18.07
CA ARG A 233 2.64 25.61 17.37
C ARG A 233 3.08 25.26 15.95
N VAL A 234 3.68 24.10 15.74
CA VAL A 234 4.05 23.63 14.40
C VAL A 234 2.83 23.54 13.48
N TYR A 235 1.73 22.97 13.99
CA TYR A 235 0.50 22.87 13.22
C TYR A 235 -0.21 24.22 13.01
N ASP A 236 -0.14 25.14 13.98
CA ASP A 236 -0.69 26.47 13.83
C ASP A 236 0.11 27.31 12.83
N THR A 237 1.44 27.16 12.83
CA THR A 237 2.32 27.74 11.82
C THR A 237 2.01 27.17 10.44
N MET A 238 1.89 25.87 10.32
CA MET A 238 1.46 25.21 9.09
C MET A 238 0.14 25.76 8.54
N ARG A 239 -0.87 25.95 9.41
CA ARG A 239 -2.17 26.53 9.01
C ARG A 239 -2.04 27.96 8.52
N LYS A 240 -1.19 28.78 9.17
CA LYS A 240 -0.91 30.16 8.75
C LYS A 240 -0.23 30.20 7.39
N GLU A 241 0.80 29.36 7.19
CA GLU A 241 1.53 29.26 5.92
C GLU A 241 0.62 28.75 4.79
N LEU A 242 -0.26 27.78 5.06
CA LEU A 242 -1.23 27.31 4.08
C LEU A 242 -2.20 28.42 3.65
N LYS A 243 -2.70 29.23 4.60
CA LYS A 243 -3.56 30.38 4.30
C LYS A 243 -2.82 31.46 3.51
N ALA A 244 -1.57 31.76 3.88
CA ALA A 244 -0.73 32.72 3.17
C ALA A 244 -0.45 32.28 1.74
N ALA A 245 -0.04 31.01 1.54
CA ALA A 245 0.20 30.43 0.23
C ALA A 245 -1.09 30.44 -0.64
N GLU A 246 -2.25 30.27 -0.04
CA GLU A 246 -3.53 30.35 -0.73
C GLU A 246 -3.84 31.79 -1.19
N GLN A 247 -3.53 32.80 -0.37
CA GLN A 247 -3.71 34.20 -0.70
C GLN A 247 -2.73 34.71 -1.76
N GLU A 248 -1.44 34.32 -1.67
CA GLU A 248 -0.43 34.67 -2.66
C GLU A 248 -0.73 34.10 -4.04
N GLN A 249 -1.13 32.86 -4.11
CA GLN A 249 -1.44 32.19 -5.38
C GLN A 249 -2.72 32.72 -6.03
N ASN A 250 -3.65 33.24 -5.25
CA ASN A 250 -4.84 33.92 -5.79
C ASN A 250 -4.47 35.28 -6.43
N LYS A 251 -3.31 35.86 -6.08
CA LYS A 251 -2.79 37.12 -6.67
C LYS A 251 -1.90 36.89 -7.88
N ALA A 252 -1.30 35.70 -8.06
CA ALA A 252 -0.39 35.42 -9.16
C ALA A 252 -1.14 35.19 -10.47
N ALA A 253 -0.75 35.96 -11.51
CA ALA A 253 -1.23 35.77 -12.87
C ALA A 253 -0.52 34.58 -13.54
N LEU A 254 -0.95 33.35 -13.26
CA LEU A 254 -0.41 32.15 -13.91
C LEU A 254 -1.15 31.84 -15.23
N ALA A 255 -0.43 31.26 -16.19
CA ALA A 255 -0.88 31.11 -17.58
C ALA A 255 -2.15 30.22 -17.74
N SER A 256 -2.33 29.19 -16.90
CA SER A 256 -3.50 28.33 -16.94
C SER A 256 -4.04 27.94 -15.54
N LEU A 257 -5.32 27.61 -15.45
CA LEU A 257 -5.94 27.13 -14.22
C LEU A 257 -5.31 25.81 -13.74
N ALA A 258 -4.88 24.95 -14.66
CA ALA A 258 -4.24 23.68 -14.37
C ALA A 258 -2.88 23.87 -13.69
N GLU A 259 -2.04 24.77 -14.19
CA GLU A 259 -0.73 25.12 -13.63
C GLU A 259 -0.86 25.73 -12.22
N ARG A 260 -1.86 26.60 -12.02
CA ARG A 260 -2.16 27.15 -10.68
C ARG A 260 -2.54 26.05 -9.69
N MET A 261 -3.39 25.12 -10.10
CA MET A 261 -3.82 24.01 -9.22
C MET A 261 -2.66 23.07 -8.89
N GLU A 262 -1.75 22.81 -9.82
CA GLU A 262 -0.59 21.94 -9.60
C GLU A 262 0.45 22.61 -8.69
N ALA A 263 0.79 23.88 -8.94
CA ALA A 263 1.67 24.67 -8.09
C ALA A 263 1.12 24.82 -6.66
N ARG A 264 -0.17 25.05 -6.50
CA ARG A 264 -0.86 25.13 -5.22
C ARG A 264 -0.73 23.82 -4.43
N ARG A 265 -0.98 22.68 -5.08
CA ARG A 265 -0.85 21.36 -4.44
C ARG A 265 0.57 21.07 -4.01
N ALA A 266 1.57 21.38 -4.83
CA ALA A 266 2.98 21.17 -4.52
C ALA A 266 3.43 22.01 -3.31
N SER A 267 3.06 23.29 -3.25
CA SER A 267 3.37 24.18 -2.14
C SER A 267 2.70 23.72 -0.84
N GLN A 268 1.41 23.43 -0.87
CA GLN A 268 0.67 22.94 0.29
C GLN A 268 1.21 21.60 0.80
N MET A 269 1.56 20.68 -0.10
CA MET A 269 2.18 19.40 0.26
C MET A 269 3.50 19.60 1.01
N THR A 270 4.35 20.51 0.54
CA THR A 270 5.64 20.81 1.17
C THR A 270 5.46 21.35 2.59
N ILE A 271 4.52 22.27 2.80
CA ILE A 271 4.22 22.84 4.13
C ILE A 271 3.76 21.73 5.09
N VAL A 272 2.85 20.88 4.64
CA VAL A 272 2.34 19.75 5.45
C VAL A 272 3.44 18.75 5.78
N LEU A 273 4.30 18.41 4.83
CA LEU A 273 5.41 17.47 5.05
C LEU A 273 6.41 18.01 6.08
N ARG A 274 6.78 19.30 6.03
CA ARG A 274 7.68 19.93 7.02
C ARG A 274 7.09 19.89 8.43
N ALA A 275 5.81 20.22 8.57
CA ALA A 275 5.15 20.16 9.86
C ALA A 275 5.14 18.73 10.43
N ARG A 276 4.84 17.74 9.61
CA ARG A 276 4.84 16.33 10.01
C ARG A 276 6.24 15.84 10.41
N GLN A 277 7.27 16.24 9.68
CA GLN A 277 8.66 15.92 10.01
C GLN A 277 9.05 16.46 11.40
N ALA A 278 8.72 17.72 11.67
CA ALA A 278 8.99 18.34 12.96
C ALA A 278 8.23 17.65 14.11
N VAL A 279 7.00 17.23 13.87
CA VAL A 279 6.20 16.51 14.89
C VAL A 279 6.71 15.09 15.12
N GLU A 280 7.12 14.38 14.07
CA GLU A 280 7.62 13.00 14.20
C GLU A 280 8.87 12.93 15.07
N ILE A 281 9.78 13.91 14.96
CA ILE A 281 10.99 13.99 15.79
C ILE A 281 10.65 14.12 17.28
N HIS A 282 9.58 14.83 17.64
CA HIS A 282 9.18 14.97 19.04
C HIS A 282 8.75 13.64 19.69
N LYS A 283 8.41 12.63 18.90
CA LYS A 283 8.02 11.28 19.39
C LYS A 283 9.22 10.35 19.59
N VAL A 284 10.41 10.69 19.10
CA VAL A 284 11.62 9.84 19.18
C VAL A 284 11.92 9.37 20.61
N PRO A 285 11.90 10.21 21.65
CA PRO A 285 12.18 9.74 23.01
C PRO A 285 11.28 8.59 23.46
N ALA A 286 9.98 8.71 23.23
CA ALA A 286 9.02 7.66 23.60
C ALA A 286 9.17 6.40 22.72
N MET A 287 9.51 6.54 21.44
CA MET A 287 9.80 5.39 20.59
C MET A 287 11.05 4.63 21.07
N VAL A 288 12.07 5.35 21.54
CA VAL A 288 13.28 4.75 22.14
C VAL A 288 12.95 3.98 23.42
N GLU A 289 12.12 4.56 24.29
CA GLU A 289 11.66 3.90 25.52
C GLU A 289 10.90 2.62 25.20
N MET A 290 9.86 2.69 24.37
CA MET A 290 9.12 1.49 23.95
C MET A 290 10.00 0.42 23.28
N THR A 291 11.06 0.85 22.56
CA THR A 291 12.00 -0.09 21.96
C THR A 291 12.79 -0.83 23.02
N ARG A 292 13.27 -0.13 24.05
CA ARG A 292 14.02 -0.73 25.17
C ARG A 292 13.14 -1.69 25.96
N ASP A 293 11.92 -1.27 26.29
CA ASP A 293 10.95 -2.13 26.97
C ASP A 293 10.70 -3.43 26.19
N GLY A 294 10.45 -3.32 24.88
CA GLY A 294 10.24 -4.49 24.03
C GLY A 294 11.46 -5.42 23.95
N LEU A 295 12.68 -4.86 23.99
CA LEU A 295 13.91 -5.66 24.03
C LEU A 295 14.08 -6.38 25.38
N GLU A 296 13.75 -5.71 26.49
CA GLU A 296 13.78 -6.29 27.84
C GLU A 296 12.74 -7.42 27.97
N GLU A 297 11.59 -7.30 27.30
CA GLU A 297 10.58 -8.36 27.19
C GLU A 297 10.96 -9.50 26.21
N GLY A 298 12.18 -9.47 25.66
CA GLY A 298 12.69 -10.52 24.76
C GLY A 298 12.18 -10.44 23.33
N MET A 299 11.51 -9.36 22.93
CA MET A 299 11.02 -9.15 21.56
C MET A 299 12.12 -8.62 20.64
N SER A 300 11.95 -8.80 19.33
CA SER A 300 12.70 -8.01 18.34
C SER A 300 11.81 -6.86 17.82
N VAL A 301 12.42 -5.68 17.65
CA VAL A 301 11.70 -4.44 17.43
C VAL A 301 11.89 -3.90 16.01
N VAL A 302 10.79 -3.50 15.39
CA VAL A 302 10.76 -2.82 14.09
C VAL A 302 10.20 -1.41 14.26
N LEU A 303 11.00 -0.40 13.97
CA LEU A 303 10.54 0.99 13.95
C LEU A 303 10.21 1.40 12.50
N LEU A 304 8.96 1.77 12.25
CA LEU A 304 8.48 2.23 10.94
C LEU A 304 8.16 3.72 11.01
N VAL A 305 8.98 4.54 10.38
CA VAL A 305 8.89 6.01 10.43
C VAL A 305 8.84 6.64 9.03
N ASN A 306 8.41 7.89 8.95
CA ASN A 306 8.18 8.55 7.67
C ASN A 306 9.40 9.33 7.16
N PHE A 307 10.27 9.82 8.04
CA PHE A 307 11.31 10.79 7.67
C PHE A 307 12.73 10.33 7.99
N THR A 308 13.67 10.70 7.14
CA THR A 308 15.09 10.33 7.27
C THR A 308 15.75 10.91 8.52
N ASP A 309 15.35 12.11 8.94
CA ASP A 309 15.91 12.73 10.15
C ASP A 309 15.48 11.98 11.40
N THR A 310 14.24 11.50 11.45
CA THR A 310 13.76 10.61 12.50
C THR A 310 14.55 9.29 12.55
N ILE A 311 14.85 8.71 11.38
CA ILE A 311 15.68 7.50 11.29
C ILE A 311 17.08 7.75 11.89
N ARG A 312 17.73 8.87 11.54
CA ARG A 312 19.06 9.21 12.05
C ARG A 312 19.06 9.37 13.58
N GLU A 313 18.05 10.06 14.11
CA GLU A 313 17.95 10.29 15.54
C GLU A 313 17.67 9.00 16.31
N LEU A 314 16.78 8.15 15.83
CA LEU A 314 16.52 6.83 16.38
C LEU A 314 17.78 5.94 16.33
N SER A 315 18.47 5.89 15.19
CA SER A 315 19.70 5.15 14.99
C SER A 315 20.78 5.56 16.02
N ALA A 316 20.97 6.87 16.20
CA ALA A 316 21.95 7.39 17.16
C ALA A 316 21.58 7.07 18.61
N LYS A 317 20.29 7.20 19.01
CA LYS A 317 19.84 6.97 20.39
C LYS A 317 19.76 5.49 20.77
N LEU A 318 19.58 4.61 19.80
CA LEU A 318 19.51 3.15 19.99
C LEU A 318 20.82 2.44 19.65
N ASP A 319 21.84 3.17 19.18
CA ASP A 319 23.08 2.61 18.63
C ASP A 319 22.80 1.50 17.60
N CYS A 320 21.82 1.77 16.72
CA CYS A 320 21.31 0.79 15.75
C CYS A 320 21.73 1.15 14.32
N PRO A 321 22.68 0.40 13.72
CA PRO A 321 23.11 0.63 12.34
C PRO A 321 22.19 0.00 11.30
N HIS A 322 21.22 -0.82 11.72
CA HIS A 322 20.37 -1.61 10.83
C HIS A 322 19.18 -0.80 10.33
N ILE A 323 19.42 -0.03 9.27
CA ILE A 323 18.46 0.93 8.70
C ILE A 323 18.03 0.44 7.33
N ILE A 324 16.73 0.49 7.03
CA ILE A 324 16.15 0.23 5.70
C ILE A 324 15.59 1.54 5.12
N HIS A 325 16.19 2.00 4.02
CA HIS A 325 15.76 3.22 3.32
C HIS A 325 15.90 3.09 1.80
N GLY A 326 15.34 4.06 1.05
CA GLY A 326 15.24 3.98 -0.41
C GLY A 326 16.54 4.11 -1.21
N ARG A 327 17.66 4.49 -0.57
CA ARG A 327 18.97 4.71 -1.26
C ARG A 327 19.88 3.49 -1.22
N GLN A 328 19.51 2.45 -0.47
CA GLN A 328 20.29 1.21 -0.36
C GLN A 328 20.14 0.35 -1.61
N THR A 329 21.17 -0.48 -1.86
CA THR A 329 21.09 -1.54 -2.87
C THR A 329 20.10 -2.63 -2.42
N ALA A 330 19.74 -3.51 -3.33
CA ALA A 330 18.86 -4.63 -3.01
C ALA A 330 19.57 -5.62 -2.07
N GLU A 331 20.86 -5.85 -2.28
CA GLU A 331 21.70 -6.76 -1.50
C GLU A 331 21.85 -6.28 -0.05
N GLU A 332 22.21 -5.00 0.17
CA GLU A 332 22.34 -4.42 1.52
C GLU A 332 21.04 -4.53 2.31
N ARG A 333 19.91 -4.30 1.65
CA ARG A 333 18.60 -4.43 2.27
C ARG A 333 18.28 -5.86 2.61
N GLN A 334 18.56 -6.79 1.70
CA GLN A 334 18.29 -8.21 1.89
C GLN A 334 19.12 -8.78 3.04
N ASP A 335 20.38 -8.38 3.18
CA ASP A 335 21.23 -8.81 4.31
C ASP A 335 20.61 -8.43 5.66
N ILE A 336 20.14 -7.17 5.80
CA ILE A 336 19.48 -6.72 7.04
C ILE A 336 18.21 -7.55 7.31
N LEU A 337 17.42 -7.82 6.30
CA LEU A 337 16.18 -8.60 6.43
C LEU A 337 16.48 -10.03 6.85
N ASP A 338 17.43 -10.69 6.21
CA ASP A 338 17.80 -12.07 6.51
C ASP A 338 18.35 -12.21 7.92
N ARG A 339 19.22 -11.30 8.34
CA ARG A 339 19.78 -11.27 9.71
C ARG A 339 18.69 -11.01 10.76
N PHE A 340 17.73 -10.13 10.48
CA PHE A 340 16.61 -9.87 11.36
C PHE A 340 15.68 -11.10 11.47
N GLN A 341 15.39 -11.75 10.35
CA GLN A 341 14.58 -12.97 10.34
C GLN A 341 15.26 -14.16 11.05
N ARG A 342 16.60 -14.26 10.99
CA ARG A 342 17.38 -15.23 11.75
C ARG A 342 17.59 -14.86 13.23
N ASN A 343 16.99 -13.77 13.70
CA ASN A 343 17.13 -13.23 15.05
C ASN A 343 18.57 -12.84 15.45
N GLU A 344 19.46 -12.59 14.48
CA GLU A 344 20.84 -12.15 14.68
C GLU A 344 20.92 -10.66 15.09
N ILE A 345 19.95 -9.86 14.68
CA ILE A 345 19.84 -8.45 15.03
C ILE A 345 18.47 -8.18 15.69
N PRO A 346 18.44 -7.47 16.83
CA PRO A 346 17.22 -7.29 17.59
C PRO A 346 16.38 -6.09 17.16
N VAL A 347 16.97 -5.09 16.47
CA VAL A 347 16.29 -3.86 16.08
C VAL A 347 16.51 -3.54 14.61
N VAL A 348 15.45 -3.14 13.90
CA VAL A 348 15.50 -2.58 12.54
C VAL A 348 14.71 -1.29 12.51
N ILE A 349 15.29 -0.24 11.90
CA ILE A 349 14.63 1.05 11.67
C ILE A 349 14.37 1.19 10.17
N ALA A 350 13.13 1.39 9.77
CA ALA A 350 12.77 1.45 8.36
C ALA A 350 11.91 2.67 8.02
N ASN A 351 12.16 3.25 6.85
CA ASN A 351 11.23 4.21 6.27
C ASN A 351 9.97 3.49 5.79
N ILE A 352 8.79 3.99 6.16
CA ILE A 352 7.50 3.38 5.80
C ILE A 352 7.37 3.16 4.28
N GLN A 353 7.78 4.13 3.46
CA GLN A 353 7.70 4.00 2.00
C GLN A 353 8.76 3.06 1.43
N ALA A 354 9.97 3.01 1.99
CA ALA A 354 11.04 2.14 1.53
C ALA A 354 10.97 0.73 2.14
N GLY A 355 10.63 0.63 3.41
CA GLY A 355 10.39 -0.61 4.13
C GLY A 355 8.93 -1.08 4.04
N GLY A 356 8.01 -0.21 3.61
CA GLY A 356 6.59 -0.49 3.49
C GLY A 356 6.21 -1.33 2.27
N VAL A 357 7.10 -1.53 1.29
CA VAL A 357 6.76 -2.29 0.08
C VAL A 357 7.64 -3.54 -0.04
N GLY A 358 7.03 -4.71 0.08
CA GLY A 358 7.63 -5.99 -0.27
C GLY A 358 8.59 -6.62 0.74
N VAL A 359 8.90 -5.97 1.88
CA VAL A 359 9.78 -6.58 2.89
C VAL A 359 8.98 -7.41 3.91
N SER A 360 9.60 -8.49 4.39
CA SER A 360 9.06 -9.38 5.42
C SER A 360 9.93 -9.27 6.67
N LEU A 361 9.32 -8.86 7.78
CA LEU A 361 9.98 -8.63 9.06
C LEU A 361 9.40 -9.50 10.19
N HIS A 362 8.62 -10.52 9.83
CA HIS A 362 8.10 -11.52 10.77
C HIS A 362 9.21 -12.47 11.24
N ASP A 363 8.97 -13.18 12.31
CA ASP A 363 9.85 -14.26 12.77
C ASP A 363 9.41 -15.61 12.22
N PRO A 364 10.08 -16.17 11.20
CA PRO A 364 9.74 -17.48 10.66
C PRO A 364 10.09 -18.65 11.58
N SER A 365 10.90 -18.42 12.63
CA SER A 365 11.28 -19.47 13.58
C SER A 365 10.27 -19.64 14.71
N GLY A 366 9.39 -18.67 14.95
CA GLY A 366 8.45 -18.65 16.07
C GLY A 366 9.10 -18.45 17.44
N GLN A 367 10.41 -18.16 17.50
CA GLN A 367 11.17 -18.11 18.74
C GLN A 367 11.19 -16.74 19.41
N ARG A 368 10.99 -15.68 18.62
CA ARG A 368 11.13 -14.31 19.10
C ARG A 368 9.99 -13.42 18.62
N PRO A 369 9.03 -13.07 19.46
CA PRO A 369 7.92 -12.19 19.09
C PRO A 369 8.40 -10.85 18.51
N ARG A 370 7.58 -10.24 17.67
CA ARG A 370 7.89 -8.96 17.03
C ARG A 370 7.08 -7.83 17.65
N LEU A 371 7.75 -6.75 18.03
CA LEU A 371 7.12 -5.47 18.33
C LEU A 371 7.33 -4.53 17.15
N SER A 372 6.25 -4.01 16.59
CA SER A 372 6.30 -2.97 15.56
C SER A 372 5.85 -1.63 16.13
N ILE A 373 6.69 -0.61 16.07
CA ILE A 373 6.41 0.76 16.51
C ILE A 373 6.25 1.61 15.25
N ILE A 374 5.04 2.06 14.98
CA ILE A 374 4.66 2.69 13.72
C ILE A 374 4.34 4.16 13.94
N SER A 375 5.07 5.06 13.26
CA SER A 375 4.67 6.46 13.17
C SER A 375 3.47 6.61 12.23
N PRO A 376 2.42 7.35 12.62
CA PRO A 376 1.21 7.44 11.82
C PRO A 376 1.48 8.07 10.45
N THR A 377 0.79 7.56 9.46
CA THR A 377 0.78 8.10 8.09
C THR A 377 -0.64 8.51 7.72
N PHE A 378 -0.80 9.52 6.85
CA PHE A 378 -2.12 9.90 6.30
C PHE A 378 -2.63 8.93 5.23
N SER A 379 -1.80 8.00 4.82
CA SER A 379 -2.16 6.95 3.87
C SER A 379 -2.62 5.71 4.62
N ALA A 380 -3.92 5.45 4.59
CA ALA A 380 -4.47 4.20 5.14
C ALA A 380 -3.85 2.95 4.48
N GLN A 381 -3.46 3.08 3.20
CA GLN A 381 -2.79 2.01 2.47
C GLN A 381 -1.38 1.74 3.02
N ASP A 382 -0.58 2.80 3.23
CA ASP A 382 0.76 2.64 3.80
C ASP A 382 0.69 2.09 5.23
N LEU A 383 -0.31 2.51 6.02
CA LEU A 383 -0.56 1.97 7.35
C LEU A 383 -0.89 0.48 7.29
N ARG A 384 -1.84 0.07 6.44
CA ARG A 384 -2.21 -1.34 6.30
C ARG A 384 -1.04 -2.20 5.82
N GLN A 385 -0.24 -1.69 4.89
CA GLN A 385 0.98 -2.36 4.45
C GLN A 385 2.03 -2.48 5.56
N SER A 386 2.19 -1.44 6.38
CA SER A 386 3.09 -1.45 7.54
C SER A 386 2.70 -2.53 8.55
N LEU A 387 1.41 -2.63 8.89
CA LEU A 387 0.88 -3.66 9.78
C LEU A 387 1.14 -5.09 9.28
N GLY A 388 1.10 -5.31 7.96
CA GLY A 388 1.39 -6.61 7.36
C GLY A 388 2.87 -6.98 7.26
N ARG A 389 3.82 -6.18 7.82
CA ARG A 389 5.27 -6.48 7.73
C ARG A 389 5.73 -7.52 8.73
N VAL A 390 5.24 -7.44 9.94
CA VAL A 390 5.60 -8.35 11.04
C VAL A 390 4.58 -9.48 11.20
N HIS A 391 3.38 -9.33 10.68
CA HIS A 391 2.26 -10.26 10.78
C HIS A 391 2.07 -11.02 9.48
N ARG A 392 2.53 -12.27 9.43
CA ARG A 392 2.51 -13.11 8.22
C ARG A 392 2.30 -14.58 8.57
N SER A 393 1.77 -15.32 7.62
CA SER A 393 1.64 -16.78 7.72
C SER A 393 3.01 -17.43 8.00
N GLY A 394 3.04 -18.35 8.96
CA GLY A 394 4.25 -19.03 9.40
C GLY A 394 5.16 -18.18 10.30
N GLY A 395 4.72 -17.02 10.75
CA GLY A 395 5.43 -16.18 11.72
C GLY A 395 5.06 -16.46 13.17
N ALA A 396 5.72 -15.70 14.09
CA ALA A 396 5.35 -15.64 15.50
C ALA A 396 4.25 -14.60 15.75
N ALA A 397 3.71 -14.60 16.98
CA ALA A 397 2.85 -13.54 17.48
C ALA A 397 3.53 -12.16 17.40
N SER A 398 2.75 -11.12 17.22
CA SER A 398 3.27 -9.75 17.11
C SER A 398 2.41 -8.73 17.85
N ILE A 399 3.08 -7.68 18.35
CA ILE A 399 2.44 -6.50 18.92
C ILE A 399 2.77 -5.32 18.01
N GLN A 400 1.76 -4.53 17.65
CA GLN A 400 1.92 -3.41 16.72
C GLN A 400 1.36 -2.14 17.36
N LYS A 401 2.23 -1.20 17.69
CA LYS A 401 1.88 0.07 18.35
C LYS A 401 1.92 1.22 17.34
N ILE A 402 0.78 1.88 17.12
CA ILE A 402 0.70 3.07 16.27
C ILE A 402 0.77 4.29 17.18
N CYS A 403 1.83 5.10 17.02
CA CYS A 403 2.22 6.16 17.94
C CYS A 403 1.65 7.52 17.56
N PHE A 404 0.67 8.00 18.31
CA PHE A 404 0.09 9.35 18.15
C PHE A 404 0.52 10.27 19.28
N ALA A 405 0.80 11.55 18.95
CA ALA A 405 1.07 12.56 19.98
C ALA A 405 -0.22 13.02 20.63
N ALA A 406 -0.32 12.89 21.95
CA ALA A 406 -1.45 13.26 22.76
C ALA A 406 -1.76 14.78 22.67
N GLY A 407 -3.04 15.16 22.69
CA GLY A 407 -3.50 16.54 22.66
C GLY A 407 -3.19 17.29 21.36
N THR A 408 -2.97 16.59 20.25
CA THR A 408 -2.58 17.16 18.96
C THR A 408 -3.57 16.81 17.85
N CYS A 409 -3.38 17.40 16.67
CA CYS A 409 -4.19 17.04 15.50
C CYS A 409 -3.88 15.63 14.96
N GLU A 410 -2.89 14.91 15.46
CA GLU A 410 -2.63 13.52 15.10
C GLU A 410 -3.78 12.60 15.51
N GLU A 411 -4.50 12.89 16.57
CA GLU A 411 -5.72 12.18 16.96
C GLU A 411 -6.81 12.26 15.87
N LYS A 412 -6.94 13.43 15.20
CA LYS A 412 -7.84 13.56 14.04
C LYS A 412 -7.35 12.76 12.84
N THR A 413 -6.03 12.64 12.69
CA THR A 413 -5.43 11.81 11.65
C THR A 413 -5.73 10.34 11.89
N ALA A 414 -5.67 9.87 13.14
CA ALA A 414 -6.05 8.52 13.53
C ALA A 414 -7.50 8.20 13.10
N LYS A 415 -8.45 9.07 13.46
CA LYS A 415 -9.86 8.91 13.06
C LYS A 415 -10.05 8.88 11.54
N SER A 416 -9.33 9.75 10.80
CA SER A 416 -9.38 9.76 9.33
C SER A 416 -8.80 8.50 8.70
N CYS A 417 -7.72 7.94 9.27
CA CYS A 417 -7.13 6.68 8.81
C CYS A 417 -8.07 5.50 9.09
N ALA A 418 -8.66 5.45 10.29
CA ALA A 418 -9.64 4.42 10.65
C ALA A 418 -10.84 4.42 9.69
N ALA A 419 -11.40 5.60 9.39
CA ALA A 419 -12.51 5.73 8.46
C ALA A 419 -12.14 5.25 7.04
N LYS A 420 -10.94 5.55 6.55
CA LYS A 420 -10.47 5.08 5.23
C LYS A 420 -10.22 3.57 5.21
N LEU A 421 -9.69 3.00 6.30
CA LEU A 421 -9.51 1.55 6.42
C LEU A 421 -10.85 0.84 6.41
N ALA A 422 -11.83 1.34 7.16
CA ALA A 422 -13.20 0.82 7.14
C ALA A 422 -13.84 0.86 5.74
N GLN A 423 -13.61 1.92 4.95
CA GLN A 423 -14.06 1.98 3.56
C GLN A 423 -13.39 0.92 2.66
N ILE A 424 -12.10 0.66 2.88
CA ILE A 424 -11.37 -0.39 2.16
C ILE A 424 -11.93 -1.77 2.52
N ASP A 425 -12.19 -2.02 3.80
CA ASP A 425 -12.74 -3.29 4.28
C ASP A 425 -14.16 -3.49 3.74
N LEU A 426 -15.00 -2.46 3.78
CA LEU A 426 -16.34 -2.53 3.24
C LEU A 426 -16.37 -2.85 1.73
N LEU A 427 -15.44 -2.27 0.97
CA LEU A 427 -15.32 -2.57 -0.46
C LEU A 427 -14.79 -3.98 -0.73
N ASN A 428 -13.88 -4.48 0.11
CA ASN A 428 -13.27 -5.78 -0.09
C ASN A 428 -14.09 -6.93 0.54
N ASP A 429 -14.72 -6.70 1.68
CA ASP A 429 -15.36 -7.74 2.50
C ASP A 429 -16.90 -7.62 2.53
N GLY A 430 -17.45 -6.48 2.09
CA GLY A 430 -18.88 -6.20 2.20
C GLY A 430 -19.34 -5.85 3.62
N ASP A 431 -18.46 -5.89 4.60
CA ASP A 431 -18.69 -5.51 5.99
C ASP A 431 -17.55 -4.60 6.51
N MET A 432 -17.79 -3.89 7.61
CA MET A 432 -16.78 -3.09 8.28
C MET A 432 -16.15 -3.89 9.42
N GLN A 433 -14.85 -4.11 9.34
CA GLN A 433 -14.08 -4.65 10.45
C GLN A 433 -13.74 -3.51 11.43
N PRO A 434 -13.93 -3.69 12.74
CA PRO A 434 -13.50 -2.70 13.72
C PRO A 434 -11.97 -2.55 13.65
N PHE A 435 -11.49 -1.34 13.42
CA PHE A 435 -10.08 -1.04 13.46
C PHE A 435 -9.72 -0.39 14.80
N PRO A 436 -8.68 -0.83 15.50
CA PRO A 436 -8.39 -0.45 16.89
C PRO A 436 -7.84 0.98 17.06
N LEU A 437 -8.12 1.92 16.18
CA LEU A 437 -7.80 3.34 16.30
C LEU A 437 -8.94 4.17 16.95
N GLN A 438 -9.62 3.56 17.92
CA GLN A 438 -10.63 4.29 18.71
C GLN A 438 -10.02 5.11 19.82
#